data_6da0a6b0e9f183a7b198b0260d0cb116
#
_entry.id   6da0a6b0e9f183a7b198b0260d0cb116
#
_cell.length_a   1.000
_cell.length_b   1.000
_cell.length_c   1.000
_cell.angle_alpha   90.00
_cell.angle_beta   90.00
_cell.angle_gamma   90.00
#
_symmetry.space_group_name_H-M   'P 1'
#
loop_
_entity.id
_entity.type
_entity.pdbx_description
1 polymer ?
#
loop_
_entity_poly.entity_id
_entity_poly.type
_entity_poly.pdbx_seq_one_letter_code
_entity_poly.pdbx_strand_id
1 'polypeptide(L)'
;MTSEVLQGSGLSSSAFEVMIGAVLSGLYNDMTVSPVLIAQIGQYTENIYFGKPCGLMDQCASSVGALIHIDFKDNDHPVVEKVDVDFSSFHHSLCIVDVHASHADLTDDYAAIPTEMKEVAHFFGKEFLREVSEEEFKAHIPELREKMSDRCVIRALHFFKEDARVEKAVSALKNNDFDTFKSVIKSSGDSSYKYLQNIYSNHDETNQAVSIALGLSEDILGDKGVCRVHGGGFAGTIQAFVEDDYVETYKTEIEKYFGKGSCHILKVRKYGGKKVEL
;
A
#
# COMPACT_ATOMS: atom_id res chain seq x y z
N MET A 1 -4.83 24.07 14.44
CA MET A 1 -4.26 22.82 13.88
C MET A 1 -3.77 23.15 12.49
N THR A 2 -2.54 22.80 12.14
CA THR A 2 -1.96 22.99 10.79
C THR A 2 -1.57 21.63 10.24
N SER A 3 -1.67 21.43 8.92
CA SER A 3 -1.30 20.18 8.25
C SER A 3 -0.48 20.50 7.00
N GLU A 4 0.58 19.72 6.79
CA GLU A 4 1.37 19.73 5.55
C GLU A 4 1.05 18.49 4.68
N VAL A 5 0.10 17.65 5.12
CA VAL A 5 -0.35 16.50 4.33
C VAL A 5 -1.12 17.02 3.12
N LEU A 6 -0.69 16.61 1.93
CA LEU A 6 -1.31 17.04 0.67
C LEU A 6 -2.75 16.52 0.59
N GLN A 7 -3.67 17.41 0.23
CA GLN A 7 -5.05 17.04 -0.06
C GLN A 7 -5.08 16.09 -1.25
N GLY A 8 -5.83 14.98 -1.11
CA GLY A 8 -5.92 13.99 -2.19
C GLY A 8 -4.77 12.95 -2.24
N SER A 9 -3.82 13.00 -1.29
CA SER A 9 -2.73 12.00 -1.21
C SER A 9 -3.16 10.58 -0.84
N GLY A 10 -4.46 10.33 -0.67
CA GLY A 10 -5.00 9.04 -0.20
C GLY A 10 -4.83 8.78 1.30
N LEU A 11 -3.90 9.48 1.96
CA LEU A 11 -3.58 9.30 3.39
C LEU A 11 -4.12 10.42 4.30
N SER A 12 -4.76 11.44 3.73
CA SER A 12 -5.12 12.64 4.49
C SER A 12 -6.18 12.42 5.57
N SER A 13 -7.21 11.61 5.32
CA SER A 13 -8.26 11.30 6.31
C SER A 13 -7.69 10.46 7.44
N SER A 14 -7.04 9.36 7.15
CA SER A 14 -6.46 8.45 8.14
C SER A 14 -5.43 9.12 9.05
N ALA A 15 -4.54 9.95 8.48
CA ALA A 15 -3.58 10.72 9.27
C ALA A 15 -4.24 11.75 10.18
N PHE A 16 -5.33 12.39 9.71
CA PHE A 16 -6.08 13.37 10.48
C PHE A 16 -6.83 12.73 11.65
N GLU A 17 -7.52 11.62 11.43
CA GLU A 17 -8.26 10.87 12.45
C GLU A 17 -7.31 10.35 13.54
N VAL A 18 -6.20 9.77 13.15
CA VAL A 18 -5.17 9.29 14.07
C VAL A 18 -4.58 10.44 14.88
N MET A 19 -4.35 11.61 14.26
CA MET A 19 -3.87 12.78 14.99
C MET A 19 -4.87 13.24 16.04
N ILE A 20 -6.18 13.29 15.72
CA ILE A 20 -7.23 13.62 16.69
C ILE A 20 -7.23 12.58 17.82
N GLY A 21 -7.20 11.29 17.51
CA GLY A 21 -7.13 10.22 18.50
C GLY A 21 -5.93 10.35 19.43
N ALA A 22 -4.75 10.66 18.90
CA ALA A 22 -3.55 10.90 19.69
C ALA A 22 -3.68 12.14 20.61
N VAL A 23 -4.25 13.23 20.11
CA VAL A 23 -4.52 14.45 20.92
C VAL A 23 -5.49 14.15 22.06
N LEU A 24 -6.59 13.45 21.78
CA LEU A 24 -7.56 13.06 22.80
C LEU A 24 -6.97 12.10 23.84
N SER A 25 -6.15 11.15 23.39
CA SER A 25 -5.39 10.26 24.29
C SER A 25 -4.49 11.07 25.23
N GLY A 26 -3.81 12.09 24.71
CA GLY A 26 -2.95 12.96 25.53
C GLY A 26 -3.70 13.83 26.51
N LEU A 27 -4.88 14.33 26.13
CA LEU A 27 -5.67 15.22 26.98
C LEU A 27 -6.46 14.51 28.08
N TYR A 28 -6.91 13.28 27.83
CA TYR A 28 -7.86 12.59 28.71
C TYR A 28 -7.37 11.26 29.24
N ASN A 29 -6.29 10.70 28.69
CA ASN A 29 -5.80 9.37 29.03
C ASN A 29 -4.27 9.31 29.17
N ASP A 30 -3.59 10.41 29.40
CA ASP A 30 -2.13 10.49 29.62
C ASP A 30 -1.31 9.74 28.56
N MET A 31 -1.74 9.75 27.30
CA MET A 31 -1.13 9.00 26.17
C MET A 31 -1.08 7.47 26.36
N THR A 32 -1.97 6.89 27.19
CA THR A 32 -1.96 5.45 27.49
C THR A 32 -2.74 4.60 26.48
N VAL A 33 -3.56 5.23 25.61
CA VAL A 33 -4.27 4.51 24.56
C VAL A 33 -3.26 3.99 23.52
N SER A 34 -3.31 2.68 23.24
CA SER A 34 -2.33 2.08 22.31
C SER A 34 -2.49 2.62 20.89
N PRO A 35 -1.40 2.75 20.11
CA PRO A 35 -1.48 3.21 18.72
C PRO A 35 -2.42 2.37 17.85
N VAL A 36 -2.46 1.05 18.05
CA VAL A 36 -3.35 0.15 17.29
C VAL A 36 -4.82 0.45 17.62
N LEU A 37 -5.15 0.68 18.90
CA LEU A 37 -6.51 1.03 19.29
C LEU A 37 -6.91 2.41 18.75
N ILE A 38 -5.99 3.39 18.71
CA ILE A 38 -6.26 4.69 18.07
C ILE A 38 -6.57 4.48 16.57
N ALA A 39 -5.83 3.62 15.90
CA ALA A 39 -6.07 3.27 14.49
C ALA A 39 -7.46 2.63 14.28
N GLN A 40 -7.84 1.67 15.13
CA GLN A 40 -9.15 1.02 15.09
C GLN A 40 -10.31 1.98 15.35
N ILE A 41 -10.14 2.91 16.29
CA ILE A 41 -11.13 3.97 16.55
C ILE A 41 -11.29 4.88 15.31
N GLY A 42 -10.19 5.26 14.67
CA GLY A 42 -10.22 6.04 13.41
C GLY A 42 -10.98 5.30 12.32
N GLN A 43 -10.63 4.05 12.04
CA GLN A 43 -11.33 3.21 11.07
C GLN A 43 -12.83 3.08 11.37
N TYR A 44 -13.17 2.80 12.63
CA TYR A 44 -14.57 2.71 13.05
C TYR A 44 -15.32 4.01 12.79
N THR A 45 -14.68 5.14 13.07
CA THR A 45 -15.26 6.46 12.84
C THR A 45 -15.53 6.69 11.36
N GLU A 46 -14.57 6.37 10.49
CA GLU A 46 -14.71 6.53 9.03
C GLU A 46 -15.80 5.60 8.48
N ASN A 47 -15.82 4.33 8.88
CA ASN A 47 -16.76 3.34 8.38
C ASN A 47 -18.20 3.55 8.88
N ILE A 48 -18.38 3.89 10.15
CA ILE A 48 -19.71 3.91 10.78
C ILE A 48 -20.32 5.31 10.78
N TYR A 49 -19.55 6.35 11.15
CA TYR A 49 -20.09 7.71 11.26
C TYR A 49 -20.05 8.45 9.92
N PHE A 50 -18.99 8.30 9.13
CA PHE A 50 -18.90 8.92 7.81
C PHE A 50 -19.44 8.03 6.68
N GLY A 51 -19.66 6.74 6.94
CA GLY A 51 -20.20 5.80 5.97
C GLY A 51 -19.25 5.52 4.78
N LYS A 52 -17.96 5.75 4.96
CA LYS A 52 -16.93 5.52 3.95
C LYS A 52 -16.13 4.26 4.30
N PRO A 53 -16.35 3.14 3.62
CA PRO A 53 -15.61 1.91 3.88
C PRO A 53 -14.11 2.10 3.65
N CYS A 54 -13.31 1.82 4.66
CA CYS A 54 -11.84 1.82 4.56
C CYS A 54 -11.24 0.61 5.30
N GLY A 55 -10.03 0.22 4.88
CA GLY A 55 -9.21 -0.74 5.62
C GLY A 55 -8.56 -0.10 6.84
N LEU A 56 -7.80 -0.91 7.61
CA LEU A 56 -7.13 -0.46 8.83
C LEU A 56 -5.65 -0.11 8.60
N MET A 57 -5.10 -0.41 7.43
CA MET A 57 -3.66 -0.31 7.14
C MET A 57 -3.13 1.12 7.31
N ASP A 58 -3.82 2.10 6.74
CA ASP A 58 -3.36 3.50 6.71
C ASP A 58 -3.40 4.11 8.11
N GLN A 59 -4.45 3.84 8.87
CA GLN A 59 -4.56 4.27 10.26
C GLN A 59 -3.47 3.64 11.13
N CYS A 60 -3.18 2.34 10.95
CA CYS A 60 -2.08 1.67 11.67
C CYS A 60 -0.73 2.28 11.30
N ALA A 61 -0.44 2.50 10.02
CA ALA A 61 0.80 3.12 9.58
C ALA A 61 0.99 4.52 10.17
N SER A 62 -0.06 5.34 10.16
CA SER A 62 -0.05 6.69 10.71
C SER A 62 0.10 6.72 12.22
N SER A 63 -0.54 5.79 12.93
CA SER A 63 -0.57 5.76 14.39
C SER A 63 0.70 5.15 14.99
N VAL A 64 1.17 4.05 14.43
CA VAL A 64 2.33 3.30 14.93
C VAL A 64 3.65 3.94 14.50
N GLY A 65 3.71 4.42 13.25
CA GLY A 65 4.95 4.94 12.63
C GLY A 65 5.97 3.85 12.38
N ALA A 66 7.13 4.23 11.84
CA ALA A 66 8.17 3.33 11.32
C ALA A 66 7.67 2.47 10.15
N LEU A 67 8.44 1.45 9.77
CA LEU A 67 7.96 0.37 8.93
C LEU A 67 7.21 -0.62 9.82
N ILE A 68 6.05 -1.05 9.38
CA ILE A 68 5.23 -2.01 10.11
C ILE A 68 4.87 -3.19 9.22
N HIS A 69 4.80 -4.34 9.83
CA HIS A 69 4.19 -5.55 9.28
C HIS A 69 2.84 -5.75 9.97
N ILE A 70 1.79 -5.99 9.18
CA ILE A 70 0.44 -6.19 9.70
C ILE A 70 -0.08 -7.52 9.15
N ASP A 71 -0.46 -8.44 10.03
CA ASP A 71 -1.22 -9.64 9.67
C ASP A 71 -2.70 -9.42 10.04
N PHE A 72 -3.55 -9.41 9.03
CA PHE A 72 -5.01 -9.29 9.16
C PHE A 72 -5.72 -10.64 9.16
N LYS A 73 -5.06 -11.72 9.60
CA LYS A 73 -5.70 -13.02 9.73
C LYS A 73 -6.94 -12.95 10.64
N ASP A 74 -6.87 -12.16 11.69
CA ASP A 74 -7.98 -11.76 12.53
C ASP A 74 -8.16 -10.25 12.39
N ASN A 75 -9.25 -9.80 11.73
CA ASN A 75 -9.50 -8.39 11.48
C ASN A 75 -9.84 -7.62 12.75
N ASP A 76 -10.42 -8.29 13.75
CA ASP A 76 -10.75 -7.66 15.04
C ASP A 76 -9.51 -7.51 15.93
N HIS A 77 -8.54 -8.42 15.76
CA HIS A 77 -7.31 -8.45 16.54
C HIS A 77 -6.08 -8.54 15.60
N PRO A 78 -5.81 -7.53 14.77
CA PRO A 78 -4.68 -7.54 13.84
C PRO A 78 -3.36 -7.60 14.60
N VAL A 79 -2.43 -8.40 14.11
CA VAL A 79 -1.06 -8.41 14.63
C VAL A 79 -0.27 -7.33 13.92
N VAL A 80 0.18 -6.31 14.67
CA VAL A 80 0.95 -5.18 14.13
C VAL A 80 2.33 -5.18 14.77
N GLU A 81 3.34 -5.44 13.97
CA GLU A 81 4.74 -5.50 14.39
C GLU A 81 5.55 -4.37 13.74
N LYS A 82 6.38 -3.69 14.53
CA LYS A 82 7.39 -2.78 13.95
C LYS A 82 8.52 -3.60 13.36
N VAL A 83 8.89 -3.27 12.13
CA VAL A 83 10.12 -3.75 11.53
C VAL A 83 11.25 -2.82 12.02
N ASP A 84 12.00 -3.28 13.01
CA ASP A 84 13.03 -2.48 13.68
C ASP A 84 14.28 -2.37 12.80
N VAL A 85 14.22 -1.51 11.82
CA VAL A 85 15.32 -1.18 10.92
C VAL A 85 15.43 0.33 10.74
N ASP A 86 16.63 0.83 10.62
CA ASP A 86 16.87 2.19 10.16
C ASP A 86 16.89 2.22 8.63
N PHE A 87 15.77 2.62 8.03
CA PHE A 87 15.66 2.64 6.57
C PHE A 87 16.72 3.52 5.89
N SER A 88 17.21 4.55 6.58
CA SER A 88 18.26 5.42 6.04
C SER A 88 19.61 4.70 5.86
N SER A 89 19.83 3.59 6.56
CA SER A 89 21.06 2.80 6.43
C SER A 89 21.19 2.07 5.10
N PHE A 90 20.10 1.94 4.35
CA PHE A 90 20.11 1.32 3.02
C PHE A 90 20.54 2.26 1.90
N HIS A 91 20.82 3.54 2.21
CA HIS A 91 21.21 4.55 1.24
C HIS A 91 20.24 4.68 0.06
N HIS A 92 18.96 4.53 0.33
CA HIS A 92 17.89 4.70 -0.63
C HIS A 92 16.79 5.60 -0.07
N SER A 93 16.26 6.44 -0.92
CA SER A 93 15.10 7.30 -0.64
C SER A 93 13.84 6.73 -1.24
N LEU A 94 12.71 6.88 -0.53
CA LEU A 94 11.38 6.58 -1.05
C LEU A 94 10.87 7.81 -1.81
N CYS A 95 10.55 7.62 -3.08
CA CYS A 95 9.91 8.64 -3.91
C CYS A 95 8.47 8.22 -4.23
N ILE A 96 7.54 9.17 -4.14
CA ILE A 96 6.17 9.03 -4.63
C ILE A 96 6.02 9.97 -5.81
N VAL A 97 5.58 9.45 -6.95
CA VAL A 97 5.32 10.24 -8.15
C VAL A 97 3.81 10.31 -8.38
N ASP A 98 3.25 11.52 -8.34
CA ASP A 98 1.87 11.79 -8.69
C ASP A 98 1.76 11.91 -10.23
N VAL A 99 0.96 11.05 -10.83
CA VAL A 99 0.74 11.05 -12.30
C VAL A 99 -0.41 11.97 -12.70
N HIS A 100 -1.04 12.67 -11.76
CA HIS A 100 -2.16 13.59 -11.97
C HIS A 100 -3.35 12.97 -12.71
N ALA A 101 -3.53 11.65 -12.63
CA ALA A 101 -4.70 10.98 -13.19
C ALA A 101 -5.93 11.20 -12.28
N SER A 102 -7.10 11.33 -12.90
CA SER A 102 -8.36 11.49 -12.18
C SER A 102 -8.73 10.19 -11.44
N HIS A 103 -9.15 10.32 -10.18
CA HIS A 103 -9.77 9.26 -9.40
C HIS A 103 -11.30 9.21 -9.57
N ALA A 104 -11.87 10.07 -10.41
CA ALA A 104 -13.31 10.07 -10.67
C ALA A 104 -13.71 8.74 -11.32
N ASP A 105 -14.82 8.18 -10.83
CA ASP A 105 -15.46 6.97 -11.38
C ASP A 105 -14.68 5.64 -11.23
N LEU A 106 -13.68 5.57 -10.33
CA LEU A 106 -12.90 4.34 -10.06
C LEU A 106 -13.46 3.49 -8.90
N THR A 107 -14.56 3.89 -8.30
CA THR A 107 -15.14 3.21 -7.14
C THR A 107 -15.44 1.74 -7.43
N ASP A 108 -15.96 1.43 -8.61
CA ASP A 108 -16.30 0.07 -9.00
C ASP A 108 -15.04 -0.79 -9.22
N ASP A 109 -13.98 -0.22 -9.79
CA ASP A 109 -12.69 -0.91 -9.96
C ASP A 109 -12.07 -1.28 -8.61
N TYR A 110 -12.07 -0.36 -7.65
CA TYR A 110 -11.60 -0.63 -6.28
C TYR A 110 -12.46 -1.68 -5.57
N ALA A 111 -13.77 -1.60 -5.68
CA ALA A 111 -14.70 -2.53 -5.06
C ALA A 111 -14.62 -3.94 -5.67
N ALA A 112 -14.30 -4.05 -6.96
CA ALA A 112 -14.18 -5.32 -7.66
C ALA A 112 -13.04 -6.19 -7.11
N ILE A 113 -11.93 -5.60 -6.65
CA ILE A 113 -10.79 -6.38 -6.14
C ILE A 113 -11.17 -7.25 -4.94
N PRO A 114 -11.63 -6.69 -3.80
CA PRO A 114 -12.00 -7.50 -2.65
C PRO A 114 -13.22 -8.39 -2.93
N THR A 115 -14.18 -7.94 -3.74
CA THR A 115 -15.35 -8.73 -4.11
C THR A 115 -14.96 -10.01 -4.83
N GLU A 116 -14.15 -9.91 -5.86
CA GLU A 116 -13.68 -11.07 -6.65
C GLU A 116 -12.80 -12.02 -5.84
N MET A 117 -11.96 -11.49 -4.96
CA MET A 117 -11.17 -12.33 -4.05
C MET A 117 -12.07 -13.08 -3.05
N LYS A 118 -13.14 -12.45 -2.55
CA LYS A 118 -14.13 -13.09 -1.68
C LYS A 118 -14.94 -14.15 -2.43
N GLU A 119 -15.30 -13.95 -3.69
CA GLU A 119 -15.95 -14.98 -4.50
C GLU A 119 -15.14 -16.27 -4.56
N VAL A 120 -13.81 -16.16 -4.73
CA VAL A 120 -12.93 -17.32 -4.68
C VAL A 120 -12.90 -17.96 -3.28
N ALA A 121 -12.82 -17.16 -2.21
CA ALA A 121 -12.84 -17.68 -0.85
C ALA A 121 -14.17 -18.43 -0.54
N HIS A 122 -15.29 -17.85 -0.97
CA HIS A 122 -16.63 -18.44 -0.79
C HIS A 122 -16.78 -19.80 -1.51
N PHE A 123 -16.11 -20.00 -2.65
CA PHE A 123 -16.08 -21.31 -3.30
C PHE A 123 -15.54 -22.41 -2.37
N PHE A 124 -14.58 -22.07 -1.50
CA PHE A 124 -14.03 -22.97 -0.48
C PHE A 124 -14.79 -22.92 0.86
N GLY A 125 -15.93 -22.23 0.93
CA GLY A 125 -16.71 -22.07 2.16
C GLY A 125 -16.02 -21.19 3.21
N LYS A 126 -15.15 -20.28 2.76
CA LYS A 126 -14.39 -19.34 3.59
C LYS A 126 -14.83 -17.89 3.33
N GLU A 127 -14.57 -17.01 4.28
CA GLU A 127 -14.86 -15.58 4.12
C GLU A 127 -13.71 -14.85 3.41
N PHE A 128 -12.48 -15.25 3.69
CA PHE A 128 -11.28 -14.60 3.15
C PHE A 128 -10.30 -15.63 2.57
N LEU A 129 -9.56 -15.23 1.54
CA LEU A 129 -8.50 -16.07 0.92
C LEU A 129 -7.40 -16.47 1.90
N ARG A 130 -7.17 -15.70 2.97
CA ARG A 130 -6.20 -16.01 4.02
C ARG A 130 -6.52 -17.29 4.77
N GLU A 131 -7.75 -17.80 4.67
CA GLU A 131 -8.23 -19.05 5.27
C GLU A 131 -8.09 -20.27 4.33
N VAL A 132 -7.72 -20.03 3.07
CA VAL A 132 -7.54 -21.05 2.02
C VAL A 132 -6.04 -21.28 1.80
N SER A 133 -5.60 -22.53 1.63
CA SER A 133 -4.21 -22.78 1.26
C SER A 133 -3.96 -22.54 -0.23
N GLU A 134 -2.77 -22.04 -0.59
CA GLU A 134 -2.37 -21.84 -1.99
C GLU A 134 -2.41 -23.17 -2.77
N GLU A 135 -2.08 -24.29 -2.13
CA GLU A 135 -2.10 -25.62 -2.73
C GLU A 135 -3.52 -26.06 -3.09
N GLU A 136 -4.46 -25.90 -2.16
CA GLU A 136 -5.88 -26.19 -2.37
C GLU A 136 -6.48 -25.32 -3.46
N PHE A 137 -6.19 -24.00 -3.43
CA PHE A 137 -6.60 -23.09 -4.49
C PHE A 137 -6.09 -23.53 -5.86
N LYS A 138 -4.79 -23.83 -5.99
CA LYS A 138 -4.19 -24.26 -7.26
C LYS A 138 -4.79 -25.56 -7.81
N ALA A 139 -5.11 -26.53 -6.92
CA ALA A 139 -5.72 -27.79 -7.32
C ALA A 139 -7.11 -27.58 -7.94
N HIS A 140 -7.84 -26.54 -7.55
CA HIS A 140 -9.20 -26.25 -8.00
C HIS A 140 -9.28 -25.19 -9.12
N ILE A 141 -8.16 -24.70 -9.66
CA ILE A 141 -8.18 -23.69 -10.74
C ILE A 141 -9.06 -24.11 -11.93
N PRO A 142 -9.03 -25.36 -12.42
CA PRO A 142 -9.90 -25.76 -13.52
C PRO A 142 -11.40 -25.56 -13.19
N GLU A 143 -11.82 -25.97 -12.00
CA GLU A 143 -13.22 -25.86 -11.56
C GLU A 143 -13.63 -24.40 -11.28
N LEU A 144 -12.73 -23.60 -10.68
CA LEU A 144 -12.95 -22.17 -10.46
C LEU A 144 -13.22 -21.44 -11.78
N ARG A 145 -12.45 -21.74 -12.85
CA ARG A 145 -12.62 -21.14 -14.17
C ARG A 145 -13.93 -21.53 -14.86
N GLU A 146 -14.56 -22.62 -14.47
CA GLU A 146 -15.89 -22.99 -14.95
C GLU A 146 -17.01 -22.23 -14.24
N LYS A 147 -16.77 -21.80 -12.98
CA LYS A 147 -17.79 -21.23 -12.10
C LYS A 147 -17.73 -19.70 -11.96
N MET A 148 -16.59 -19.11 -12.24
CA MET A 148 -16.36 -17.67 -12.08
C MET A 148 -15.46 -17.11 -13.19
N SER A 149 -15.28 -15.78 -13.22
CA SER A 149 -14.41 -15.15 -14.22
C SER A 149 -12.93 -15.49 -14.00
N ASP A 150 -12.16 -15.56 -15.09
CA ASP A 150 -10.70 -15.72 -15.02
C ASP A 150 -10.05 -14.60 -14.19
N ARG A 151 -10.67 -13.42 -14.10
CA ARG A 151 -10.20 -12.28 -13.32
C ARG A 151 -10.26 -12.56 -11.80
N CYS A 152 -11.27 -13.26 -11.31
CA CYS A 152 -11.33 -13.72 -9.92
C CYS A 152 -10.15 -14.64 -9.61
N VAL A 153 -9.89 -15.60 -10.49
CA VAL A 153 -8.81 -16.58 -10.32
C VAL A 153 -7.43 -15.94 -10.34
N ILE A 154 -7.19 -15.02 -11.29
CA ILE A 154 -5.87 -14.38 -11.42
C ILE A 154 -5.60 -13.40 -10.27
N ARG A 155 -6.62 -12.71 -9.73
CA ARG A 155 -6.54 -11.87 -8.55
C ARG A 155 -6.27 -12.67 -7.28
N ALA A 156 -6.89 -13.84 -7.12
CA ALA A 156 -6.57 -14.77 -6.05
C ALA A 156 -5.13 -15.27 -6.13
N LEU A 157 -4.63 -15.57 -7.33
CA LEU A 157 -3.23 -15.94 -7.54
C LEU A 157 -2.26 -14.82 -7.14
N HIS A 158 -2.63 -13.54 -7.38
CA HIS A 158 -1.87 -12.39 -6.87
C HIS A 158 -1.81 -12.43 -5.34
N PHE A 159 -2.95 -12.62 -4.68
CA PHE A 159 -3.05 -12.62 -3.22
C PHE A 159 -2.06 -13.59 -2.57
N PHE A 160 -2.07 -14.87 -2.97
CA PHE A 160 -1.17 -15.87 -2.40
C PHE A 160 0.31 -15.55 -2.64
N LYS A 161 0.64 -15.04 -3.82
CA LYS A 161 2.01 -14.62 -4.14
C LYS A 161 2.44 -13.39 -3.36
N GLU A 162 1.52 -12.45 -3.11
CA GLU A 162 1.82 -11.22 -2.38
C GLU A 162 1.99 -11.49 -0.89
N ASP A 163 1.15 -12.34 -0.30
CA ASP A 163 1.27 -12.77 1.09
C ASP A 163 2.68 -13.35 1.36
N ALA A 164 3.16 -14.25 0.50
CA ALA A 164 4.51 -14.78 0.60
C ALA A 164 5.63 -13.72 0.38
N ARG A 165 5.38 -12.68 -0.42
CA ARG A 165 6.33 -11.60 -0.64
C ARG A 165 6.48 -10.70 0.58
N VAL A 166 5.40 -10.45 1.31
CA VAL A 166 5.44 -9.65 2.53
C VAL A 166 6.42 -10.25 3.53
N GLU A 167 6.31 -11.55 3.81
CA GLU A 167 7.23 -12.25 4.71
C GLU A 167 8.69 -12.15 4.22
N LYS A 168 8.90 -12.32 2.92
CA LYS A 168 10.23 -12.22 2.34
C LYS A 168 10.79 -10.80 2.43
N ALA A 169 9.96 -9.77 2.22
CA ALA A 169 10.37 -8.36 2.35
C ALA A 169 10.78 -8.02 3.80
N VAL A 170 9.96 -8.44 4.77
CA VAL A 170 10.25 -8.26 6.20
C VAL A 170 11.56 -8.95 6.59
N SER A 171 11.73 -10.20 6.16
CA SER A 171 12.96 -10.95 6.40
C SER A 171 14.19 -10.27 5.79
N ALA A 172 14.09 -9.81 4.55
CA ALA A 172 15.18 -9.11 3.85
C ALA A 172 15.60 -7.84 4.60
N LEU A 173 14.63 -7.02 5.02
CA LEU A 173 14.92 -5.81 5.80
C LEU A 173 15.56 -6.13 7.16
N LYS A 174 15.04 -7.11 7.90
CA LYS A 174 15.61 -7.54 9.20
C LYS A 174 17.05 -8.08 9.07
N ASN A 175 17.37 -8.67 7.92
CA ASN A 175 18.72 -9.19 7.63
C ASN A 175 19.63 -8.18 6.92
N ASN A 176 19.20 -6.93 6.78
CA ASN A 176 19.93 -5.88 6.07
C ASN A 176 20.25 -6.23 4.60
N ASP A 177 19.38 -7.03 3.95
CA ASP A 177 19.49 -7.47 2.56
C ASP A 177 18.58 -6.62 1.67
N PHE A 178 19.05 -5.42 1.32
CA PHE A 178 18.24 -4.49 0.53
C PHE A 178 18.10 -4.92 -0.93
N ASP A 179 19.02 -5.69 -1.47
CA ASP A 179 18.91 -6.19 -2.84
C ASP A 179 17.78 -7.21 -2.97
N THR A 180 17.63 -8.10 -2.00
CA THR A 180 16.46 -8.98 -1.93
C THR A 180 15.18 -8.16 -1.74
N PHE A 181 15.17 -7.12 -0.89
CA PHE A 181 14.02 -6.23 -0.74
C PHE A 181 13.64 -5.58 -2.07
N LYS A 182 14.59 -4.97 -2.82
CA LYS A 182 14.34 -4.38 -4.15
C LYS A 182 13.74 -5.41 -5.13
N SER A 183 14.30 -6.62 -5.15
CA SER A 183 13.80 -7.72 -5.99
C SER A 183 12.35 -8.10 -5.64
N VAL A 184 11.99 -8.13 -4.36
CA VAL A 184 10.63 -8.38 -3.89
C VAL A 184 9.69 -7.24 -4.32
N ILE A 185 10.09 -5.98 -4.16
CA ILE A 185 9.31 -4.82 -4.58
C ILE A 185 9.04 -4.86 -6.09
N LYS A 186 10.05 -5.15 -6.91
CA LYS A 186 9.85 -5.30 -8.36
C LYS A 186 8.88 -6.44 -8.67
N SER A 187 9.08 -7.60 -8.09
CA SER A 187 8.19 -8.77 -8.28
C SER A 187 6.74 -8.48 -7.83
N SER A 188 6.56 -7.66 -6.79
CA SER A 188 5.25 -7.19 -6.34
C SER A 188 4.61 -6.25 -7.39
N GLY A 189 5.36 -5.31 -7.93
CA GLY A 189 4.94 -4.44 -9.03
C GLY A 189 4.51 -5.22 -10.28
N ASP A 190 5.33 -6.16 -10.72
CA ASP A 190 5.03 -7.05 -11.85
C ASP A 190 3.75 -7.87 -11.60
N SER A 191 3.56 -8.34 -10.37
CA SER A 191 2.37 -9.08 -9.96
C SER A 191 1.11 -8.19 -9.92
N SER A 192 1.25 -6.97 -9.46
CA SER A 192 0.17 -5.97 -9.51
C SER A 192 -0.27 -5.73 -10.95
N TYR A 193 0.67 -5.56 -11.86
CA TYR A 193 0.37 -5.35 -13.28
C TYR A 193 -0.28 -6.57 -13.90
N LYS A 194 0.33 -7.76 -13.74
CA LYS A 194 -0.08 -8.99 -14.45
C LYS A 194 -1.30 -9.66 -13.85
N TYR A 195 -1.38 -9.70 -12.52
CA TYR A 195 -2.34 -10.56 -11.82
C TYR A 195 -3.43 -9.77 -11.11
N LEU A 196 -3.08 -8.74 -10.34
CA LEU A 196 -4.07 -7.89 -9.68
C LEU A 196 -4.81 -7.01 -10.68
N GLN A 197 -4.09 -6.56 -11.72
CA GLN A 197 -4.62 -5.72 -12.80
C GLN A 197 -5.22 -4.41 -12.27
N ASN A 198 -4.46 -3.73 -11.43
CA ASN A 198 -4.82 -2.47 -10.79
C ASN A 198 -4.00 -1.26 -11.28
N ILE A 199 -3.48 -1.31 -12.51
CA ILE A 199 -2.64 -0.24 -13.06
C ILE A 199 -3.47 0.78 -13.84
N TYR A 200 -4.51 0.35 -14.51
CA TYR A 200 -5.49 1.19 -15.19
C TYR A 200 -6.88 0.55 -15.13
N SER A 201 -7.91 1.37 -15.31
CA SER A 201 -9.31 0.89 -15.32
C SER A 201 -9.64 0.18 -16.62
N ASN A 202 -10.36 -0.95 -16.52
CA ASN A 202 -10.94 -1.61 -17.69
C ASN A 202 -12.14 -0.84 -18.28
N HIS A 203 -12.68 0.15 -17.57
CA HIS A 203 -13.73 1.03 -18.02
C HIS A 203 -13.19 2.21 -18.85
N ASP A 204 -11.90 2.53 -18.68
CA ASP A 204 -11.15 3.52 -19.46
C ASP A 204 -9.74 3.01 -19.75
N GLU A 205 -9.65 2.07 -20.68
CA GLU A 205 -8.40 1.44 -21.09
C GLU A 205 -7.44 2.40 -21.83
N THR A 206 -7.90 3.57 -22.21
CA THR A 206 -7.09 4.58 -22.90
C THR A 206 -6.31 5.49 -21.93
N ASN A 207 -6.76 5.60 -20.68
CA ASN A 207 -6.11 6.41 -19.67
C ASN A 207 -5.13 5.56 -18.86
N GLN A 208 -3.86 5.57 -19.25
CA GLN A 208 -2.82 4.71 -18.68
C GLN A 208 -1.63 5.51 -18.13
N ALA A 209 -1.89 6.60 -17.43
CA ALA A 209 -0.83 7.48 -16.88
C ALA A 209 0.10 6.72 -15.91
N VAL A 210 -0.44 5.80 -15.10
CA VAL A 210 0.36 4.95 -14.19
C VAL A 210 1.27 4.01 -14.98
N SER A 211 0.79 3.40 -16.08
CA SER A 211 1.62 2.54 -16.96
C SER A 211 2.79 3.33 -17.56
N ILE A 212 2.52 4.56 -18.02
CA ILE A 212 3.55 5.46 -18.57
C ILE A 212 4.58 5.79 -17.48
N ALA A 213 4.12 6.14 -16.27
CA ALA A 213 5.01 6.47 -15.16
C ALA A 213 5.91 5.29 -14.76
N LEU A 214 5.36 4.07 -14.72
CA LEU A 214 6.13 2.87 -14.43
C LEU A 214 7.21 2.63 -15.49
N GLY A 215 6.83 2.65 -16.78
CA GLY A 215 7.80 2.42 -17.88
C GLY A 215 8.90 3.47 -17.89
N LEU A 216 8.55 4.76 -17.79
CA LEU A 216 9.54 5.85 -17.72
C LEU A 216 10.44 5.74 -16.47
N SER A 217 9.87 5.36 -15.32
CA SER A 217 10.64 5.17 -14.10
C SER A 217 11.62 4.01 -14.20
N GLU A 218 11.22 2.89 -14.82
CA GLU A 218 12.13 1.76 -15.08
C GLU A 218 13.30 2.18 -15.97
N ASP A 219 13.03 2.94 -17.03
CA ASP A 219 14.07 3.45 -17.95
C ASP A 219 15.02 4.43 -17.26
N ILE A 220 14.48 5.37 -16.45
CA ILE A 220 15.29 6.37 -15.73
C ILE A 220 16.12 5.72 -14.62
N LEU A 221 15.53 4.81 -13.87
CA LEU A 221 16.19 4.17 -12.73
C LEU A 221 17.29 3.19 -13.14
N GLY A 222 17.09 2.41 -14.19
CA GLY A 222 18.01 1.35 -14.55
C GLY A 222 18.32 0.43 -13.37
N ASP A 223 19.59 0.39 -12.95
CA ASP A 223 20.07 -0.34 -11.76
C ASP A 223 20.06 0.49 -10.46
N LYS A 224 19.75 1.79 -10.54
CA LYS A 224 19.77 2.77 -9.45
C LYS A 224 18.52 2.75 -8.56
N GLY A 225 17.58 1.88 -8.83
CA GLY A 225 16.38 1.80 -8.04
C GLY A 225 15.36 0.80 -8.55
N VAL A 226 14.19 0.82 -7.94
CA VAL A 226 13.06 -0.02 -8.30
C VAL A 226 11.76 0.75 -8.10
N CYS A 227 10.78 0.52 -8.96
CA CYS A 227 9.47 1.16 -8.82
C CYS A 227 8.33 0.13 -8.90
N ARG A 228 7.17 0.56 -8.41
CA ARG A 228 5.89 -0.15 -8.53
C ARG A 228 4.72 0.83 -8.38
N VAL A 229 3.52 0.38 -8.71
CA VAL A 229 2.30 1.11 -8.36
C VAL A 229 2.21 1.29 -6.84
N HIS A 230 1.75 2.46 -6.40
CA HIS A 230 1.54 2.77 -4.98
C HIS A 230 0.05 2.67 -4.62
N GLY A 231 -0.24 2.09 -3.45
CA GLY A 231 -1.61 1.98 -2.93
C GLY A 231 -2.53 1.10 -3.78
N GLY A 232 -3.78 1.52 -3.88
CA GLY A 232 -4.83 0.78 -4.60
C GLY A 232 -4.69 0.72 -6.11
N GLY A 233 -3.87 1.58 -6.69
CA GLY A 233 -3.66 1.61 -8.15
C GLY A 233 -4.72 2.36 -8.92
N PHE A 234 -4.96 1.96 -10.16
CA PHE A 234 -5.87 2.50 -11.18
C PHE A 234 -5.59 3.93 -11.62
N ALA A 235 -5.34 4.82 -10.68
CA ALA A 235 -4.93 6.21 -10.87
C ALA A 235 -4.03 6.65 -9.71
N GLY A 236 -3.45 7.84 -9.82
CA GLY A 236 -2.79 8.52 -8.72
C GLY A 236 -1.29 8.39 -8.73
N THR A 237 -0.72 7.40 -8.06
CA THR A 237 0.71 7.44 -7.75
C THR A 237 1.44 6.13 -8.02
N ILE A 238 2.74 6.26 -8.31
CA ILE A 238 3.72 5.18 -8.21
C ILE A 238 4.69 5.46 -7.07
N GLN A 239 5.34 4.43 -6.56
CA GLN A 239 6.45 4.55 -5.62
C GLN A 239 7.74 4.04 -6.24
N ALA A 240 8.85 4.68 -5.87
CA ALA A 240 10.18 4.24 -6.26
C ALA A 240 11.13 4.27 -5.06
N PHE A 241 12.00 3.27 -4.96
CA PHE A 241 13.14 3.27 -4.05
C PHE A 241 14.38 3.57 -4.87
N VAL A 242 15.01 4.70 -4.61
CA VAL A 242 16.07 5.29 -5.44
C VAL A 242 17.34 5.44 -4.61
N GLU A 243 18.51 5.07 -5.15
CA GLU A 243 19.79 5.35 -4.51
C GLU A 243 19.91 6.84 -4.15
N ASP A 244 20.40 7.17 -2.95
CA ASP A 244 20.42 8.54 -2.43
C ASP A 244 21.23 9.51 -3.30
N ASP A 245 22.29 9.03 -3.94
CA ASP A 245 23.11 9.82 -4.85
C ASP A 245 22.45 10.05 -6.23
N TYR A 246 21.40 9.30 -6.55
CA TYR A 246 20.67 9.39 -7.83
C TYR A 246 19.27 10.04 -7.67
N VAL A 247 18.79 10.27 -6.46
CA VAL A 247 17.41 10.69 -6.18
C VAL A 247 17.03 12.03 -6.83
N GLU A 248 17.93 13.00 -6.82
CA GLU A 248 17.66 14.31 -7.46
C GLU A 248 17.67 14.23 -8.98
N THR A 249 18.48 13.33 -9.56
CA THR A 249 18.47 13.04 -10.99
C THR A 249 17.14 12.40 -11.37
N TYR A 250 16.72 11.34 -10.66
CA TYR A 250 15.43 10.69 -10.89
C TYR A 250 14.27 11.69 -10.82
N LYS A 251 14.23 12.50 -9.76
CA LYS A 251 13.20 13.54 -9.59
C LYS A 251 13.18 14.51 -10.77
N THR A 252 14.34 15.03 -11.16
CA THR A 252 14.45 15.98 -12.25
C THR A 252 13.97 15.38 -13.58
N GLU A 253 14.33 14.14 -13.85
CA GLU A 253 13.96 13.46 -15.10
C GLU A 253 12.46 13.13 -15.14
N ILE A 254 11.90 12.54 -14.07
CA ILE A 254 10.48 12.16 -14.06
C ILE A 254 9.54 13.38 -14.07
N GLU A 255 9.93 14.48 -13.43
CA GLU A 255 9.17 15.73 -13.43
C GLU A 255 9.08 16.41 -14.81
N LYS A 256 9.94 16.06 -15.76
CA LYS A 256 9.80 16.52 -17.15
C LYS A 256 8.51 16.02 -17.81
N TYR A 257 8.04 14.85 -17.39
CA TYR A 257 6.86 14.19 -17.98
C TYR A 257 5.58 14.49 -17.18
N PHE A 258 5.67 14.55 -15.85
CA PHE A 258 4.49 14.72 -14.98
C PHE A 258 4.38 16.11 -14.36
N GLY A 259 5.31 17.00 -14.66
CA GLY A 259 5.31 18.39 -14.18
C GLY A 259 6.11 18.57 -12.88
N LYS A 260 6.56 19.80 -12.68
CA LYS A 260 7.34 20.17 -11.50
C LYS A 260 6.53 19.98 -10.22
N GLY A 261 7.10 19.30 -9.26
CA GLY A 261 6.46 18.97 -7.96
C GLY A 261 5.67 17.69 -7.96
N SER A 262 5.65 16.92 -9.05
CA SER A 262 5.00 15.60 -9.09
C SER A 262 5.78 14.51 -8.33
N CYS A 263 7.09 14.68 -8.15
CA CYS A 263 7.92 13.71 -7.42
C CYS A 263 8.22 14.21 -6.00
N HIS A 264 7.74 13.46 -5.01
CA HIS A 264 7.92 13.74 -3.60
C HIS A 264 8.93 12.78 -2.98
N ILE A 265 10.05 13.30 -2.47
CA ILE A 265 11.05 12.51 -1.74
C ILE A 265 10.61 12.42 -0.28
N LEU A 266 10.39 11.21 0.20
CA LEU A 266 9.87 10.94 1.53
C LEU A 266 10.92 10.26 2.42
N LYS A 267 10.72 10.41 3.73
CA LYS A 267 11.49 9.69 4.75
C LYS A 267 10.55 8.92 5.66
N VAL A 268 10.93 7.69 5.98
CA VAL A 268 10.19 6.87 6.95
C VAL A 268 10.42 7.43 8.35
N ARG A 269 9.35 7.89 8.98
CA ARG A 269 9.40 8.47 10.33
C ARG A 269 9.31 7.36 11.39
N LYS A 270 10.20 7.38 12.38
CA LYS A 270 10.32 6.33 13.43
C LYS A 270 9.09 6.19 14.35
N TYR A 271 8.21 7.18 14.42
CA TYR A 271 7.05 7.20 15.33
C TYR A 271 5.83 7.83 14.67
N GLY A 272 4.65 7.38 15.10
CA GLY A 272 3.34 7.93 14.74
C GLY A 272 2.98 9.20 15.51
N GLY A 273 1.78 9.25 16.07
CA GLY A 273 1.36 10.33 16.94
C GLY A 273 2.23 10.41 18.20
N LYS A 274 2.83 11.57 18.47
CA LYS A 274 3.75 11.78 19.60
C LYS A 274 3.52 13.13 20.27
N LYS A 275 3.50 13.13 21.61
CA LYS A 275 3.60 14.37 22.40
C LYS A 275 4.98 14.99 22.19
N VAL A 276 5.00 16.27 21.86
CA VAL A 276 6.24 17.07 21.79
C VAL A 276 6.35 17.85 23.09
N GLU A 277 7.45 17.71 23.78
CA GLU A 277 7.83 18.56 24.92
C GLU A 277 8.61 19.75 24.35
N LEU A 278 8.15 20.96 24.70
CA LEU A 278 8.74 22.24 24.28
C LEU A 278 9.85 22.63 25.24
#